data_3e394bbfb0a75be504bf0fff287af929
#
_entry.id   3e394bbfb0a75be504bf0fff287af929
#
_cell.length_a   1.000
_cell.length_b   1.000
_cell.length_c   1.000
_cell.angle_alpha   90.00
_cell.angle_beta   90.00
_cell.angle_gamma   90.00
#
_symmetry.space_group_name_H-M   'P 1'
#
loop_
_entity.id
_entity.type
_entity.pdbx_description
1 polymer ?
#
loop_
_entity_poly.entity_id
_entity_poly.type
_entity_poly.pdbx_seq_one_letter_code
_entity_poly.pdbx_strand_id
1 'polypeptide(L)'
;MTDHRPRLVFAAACLGLFLFGIVLTALGAVLPSITERFDLARTSAGTLFSLMSLGIMAASVLFGPIVDRYGYRGLLSAAVALVFIGMEGIAFAWSPTILGAAVLLIGFGGGIINGGTNALVADLAADRRGAGLNLLGVFFGIGAFGLPFLLGMLLESIGYTAVVAAMGILVAFVLVYYLSIRFPGPKQAQGFPIRDALRLTRDPVILLLGVILFFESGMEITMGGWTAAYVNEVLALPADRALYVLSLYWLGMTIARLLLGTVLARWSTRRALLPAMAIAFAGALLLARADSMLAAAIGVLLLGAGFAPVFPIVLGLVGDRYPTLSGTAFSLVLVMALTGGTLLPLATGILGDRYGLRGSLLIVPAALIGAAATYLAVRSRLDRSPGIPAAVL
;
A
#
# COMPACT_ATOMS: atom_id res chain seq x y z
N MET A 1 -20.77 17.40 24.81
CA MET A 1 -20.25 18.28 23.74
C MET A 1 -18.93 17.67 23.23
N THR A 2 -18.84 17.36 21.94
CA THR A 2 -17.61 16.79 21.35
C THR A 2 -16.49 17.82 21.41
N ASP A 3 -15.41 17.55 22.17
CA ASP A 3 -14.27 18.46 22.39
C ASP A 3 -13.38 18.64 21.15
N HIS A 4 -13.79 18.16 19.97
CA HIS A 4 -13.08 18.24 18.70
C HIS A 4 -13.96 18.78 17.58
N ARG A 5 -13.36 19.40 16.57
CA ARG A 5 -14.04 19.89 15.35
C ARG A 5 -13.98 18.82 14.26
N PRO A 6 -15.10 18.12 13.92
CA PRO A 6 -15.08 16.96 13.02
C PRO A 6 -14.47 17.25 11.64
N ARG A 7 -14.69 18.47 11.08
CA ARG A 7 -14.12 18.87 9.78
C ARG A 7 -12.59 18.96 9.80
N LEU A 8 -12.00 19.47 10.87
CA LEU A 8 -10.54 19.57 11.00
C LEU A 8 -9.92 18.17 11.19
N VAL A 9 -10.57 17.32 11.98
CA VAL A 9 -10.13 15.95 12.18
C VAL A 9 -10.23 15.12 10.90
N PHE A 10 -11.30 15.31 10.11
CA PHE A 10 -11.44 14.68 8.81
C PHE A 10 -10.37 15.15 7.80
N ALA A 11 -10.05 16.45 7.78
CA ALA A 11 -8.96 16.98 6.97
C ALA A 11 -7.61 16.39 7.39
N ALA A 12 -7.37 16.19 8.69
CA ALA A 12 -6.17 15.51 9.18
C ALA A 12 -6.10 14.07 8.65
N ALA A 13 -7.20 13.33 8.66
CA ALA A 13 -7.23 11.99 8.10
C ALA A 13 -6.90 11.97 6.59
N CYS A 14 -7.46 12.91 5.82
CA CYS A 14 -7.13 13.07 4.40
C CYS A 14 -5.65 13.37 4.16
N LEU A 15 -5.07 14.30 4.93
CA LEU A 15 -3.63 14.61 4.86
C LEU A 15 -2.79 13.39 5.27
N GLY A 16 -3.22 12.61 6.27
CA GLY A 16 -2.54 11.38 6.65
C GLY A 16 -2.48 10.36 5.51
N LEU A 17 -3.60 10.09 4.83
CA LEU A 17 -3.60 9.17 3.69
C LEU A 17 -2.81 9.72 2.49
N PHE A 18 -2.80 11.02 2.27
CA PHE A 18 -1.92 11.66 1.30
C PHE A 18 -0.44 11.37 1.65
N LEU A 19 -0.03 11.55 2.91
CA LEU A 19 1.32 11.21 3.36
C LEU A 19 1.61 9.71 3.21
N PHE A 20 0.66 8.84 3.51
CA PHE A 20 0.85 7.40 3.30
C PHE A 20 1.07 7.05 1.82
N GLY A 21 0.38 7.73 0.90
CA GLY A 21 0.66 7.62 -0.53
C GLY A 21 2.10 7.98 -0.88
N ILE A 22 2.61 9.10 -0.34
CA ILE A 22 4.02 9.50 -0.50
C ILE A 22 4.96 8.43 0.06
N VAL A 23 4.72 7.95 1.30
CA VAL A 23 5.53 6.91 1.95
C VAL A 23 5.65 5.66 1.08
N LEU A 24 4.51 5.17 0.57
CA LEU A 24 4.49 3.92 -0.19
C LEU A 24 5.27 3.99 -1.50
N THR A 25 5.34 5.18 -2.09
CA THR A 25 6.00 5.40 -3.39
C THR A 25 7.42 5.95 -3.27
N ALA A 26 7.80 6.50 -2.10
CA ALA A 26 9.07 7.18 -1.91
C ALA A 26 10.28 6.32 -2.31
N LEU A 27 10.34 5.09 -1.79
CA LEU A 27 11.48 4.19 -2.08
C LEU A 27 11.57 3.84 -3.57
N GLY A 28 10.45 3.49 -4.20
CA GLY A 28 10.42 3.15 -5.63
C GLY A 28 10.80 4.34 -6.53
N ALA A 29 10.39 5.55 -6.15
CA ALA A 29 10.70 6.76 -6.90
C ALA A 29 12.20 7.11 -6.84
N VAL A 30 12.84 6.94 -5.68
CA VAL A 30 14.27 7.26 -5.54
C VAL A 30 15.19 6.07 -5.85
N LEU A 31 14.65 4.88 -6.10
CA LEU A 31 15.42 3.66 -6.26
C LEU A 31 16.54 3.75 -7.28
N PRO A 32 16.35 4.26 -8.52
CA PRO A 32 17.44 4.41 -9.47
C PRO A 32 18.60 5.24 -8.92
N SER A 33 18.26 6.40 -8.32
CA SER A 33 19.28 7.34 -7.79
C SER A 33 20.04 6.78 -6.58
N ILE A 34 19.36 6.09 -5.66
CA ILE A 34 20.02 5.48 -4.49
C ILE A 34 20.84 4.23 -4.86
N THR A 35 20.38 3.47 -5.86
CA THR A 35 21.11 2.31 -6.37
C THR A 35 22.44 2.75 -7.00
N GLU A 36 22.41 3.79 -7.81
CA GLU A 36 23.61 4.39 -8.38
C GLU A 36 24.52 4.98 -7.30
N ARG A 37 23.97 5.77 -6.36
CA ARG A 37 24.76 6.43 -5.31
C ARG A 37 25.49 5.48 -4.38
N PHE A 38 24.89 4.35 -4.03
CA PHE A 38 25.44 3.39 -3.05
C PHE A 38 25.95 2.11 -3.70
N ASP A 39 25.94 2.01 -5.02
CA ASP A 39 26.30 0.80 -5.78
C ASP A 39 25.59 -0.45 -5.25
N LEU A 40 24.25 -0.35 -5.09
CA LEU A 40 23.45 -1.42 -4.49
C LEU A 40 23.15 -2.53 -5.48
N ALA A 41 23.43 -3.77 -5.10
CA ALA A 41 22.88 -4.94 -5.78
C ALA A 41 21.35 -4.93 -5.70
N ARG A 42 20.66 -5.52 -6.68
CA ARG A 42 19.20 -5.60 -6.73
C ARG A 42 18.62 -6.34 -5.52
N THR A 43 19.32 -7.36 -5.03
CA THR A 43 18.94 -8.03 -3.77
C THR A 43 18.93 -7.05 -2.59
N SER A 44 19.93 -6.16 -2.48
CA SER A 44 19.96 -5.13 -1.43
C SER A 44 18.80 -4.13 -1.58
N ALA A 45 18.51 -3.71 -2.81
CA ALA A 45 17.35 -2.87 -3.11
C ALA A 45 16.03 -3.56 -2.73
N GLY A 46 15.87 -4.85 -3.05
CA GLY A 46 14.74 -5.68 -2.63
C GLY A 46 14.59 -5.75 -1.10
N THR A 47 15.71 -5.83 -0.38
CA THR A 47 15.72 -5.83 1.09
C THR A 47 15.19 -4.51 1.68
N LEU A 48 15.42 -3.36 1.03
CA LEU A 48 14.84 -2.08 1.46
C LEU A 48 13.31 -2.12 1.41
N PHE A 49 12.69 -2.69 0.36
CA PHE A 49 11.24 -2.88 0.31
C PHE A 49 10.74 -3.82 1.40
N SER A 50 11.50 -4.86 1.71
CA SER A 50 11.19 -5.75 2.83
C SER A 50 11.21 -5.01 4.17
N LEU A 51 12.20 -4.16 4.42
CA LEU A 51 12.29 -3.33 5.63
C LEU A 51 11.09 -2.37 5.74
N MET A 52 10.70 -1.72 4.65
CA MET A 52 9.52 -0.85 4.62
C MET A 52 8.25 -1.63 4.96
N SER A 53 8.03 -2.78 4.33
CA SER A 53 6.86 -3.63 4.55
C SER A 53 6.83 -4.20 5.96
N LEU A 54 7.97 -4.59 6.52
CA LEU A 54 8.10 -5.02 7.92
C LEU A 54 7.75 -3.88 8.88
N GLY A 55 8.18 -2.65 8.59
CA GLY A 55 7.78 -1.47 9.35
C GLY A 55 6.26 -1.27 9.34
N ILE A 56 5.63 -1.31 8.17
CA ILE A 56 4.17 -1.20 8.02
C ILE A 56 3.46 -2.33 8.79
N MET A 57 3.96 -3.56 8.69
CA MET A 57 3.36 -4.73 9.36
C MET A 57 3.45 -4.59 10.89
N ALA A 58 4.61 -4.24 11.43
CA ALA A 58 4.79 -4.02 12.86
C ALA A 58 3.88 -2.92 13.39
N ALA A 59 3.78 -1.81 12.65
CA ALA A 59 2.89 -0.70 12.95
C ALA A 59 1.42 -1.12 12.96
N SER A 60 0.98 -1.93 11.99
CA SER A 60 -0.41 -2.39 11.86
C SER A 60 -0.84 -3.28 13.01
N VAL A 61 0.08 -4.06 13.59
CA VAL A 61 -0.17 -4.88 14.79
C VAL A 61 -0.25 -4.02 16.05
N LEU A 62 0.61 -3.02 16.18
CA LEU A 62 0.74 -2.22 17.40
C LEU A 62 -0.28 -1.07 17.49
N PHE A 63 -0.73 -0.57 16.35
CA PHE A 63 -1.59 0.61 16.27
C PHE A 63 -2.88 0.48 17.09
N GLY A 64 -3.64 -0.62 16.93
CA GLY A 64 -4.95 -0.80 17.55
C GLY A 64 -4.91 -0.66 19.07
N PRO A 65 -4.14 -1.49 19.80
CA PRO A 65 -4.00 -1.40 21.26
C PRO A 65 -3.52 -0.03 21.77
N ILE A 66 -2.64 0.63 21.00
CA ILE A 66 -2.10 1.93 21.41
C ILE A 66 -3.14 3.04 21.25
N VAL A 67 -3.87 3.06 20.12
CA VAL A 67 -4.89 4.09 19.88
C VAL A 67 -6.06 3.99 20.87
N ASP A 68 -6.48 2.77 21.19
CA ASP A 68 -7.57 2.54 22.11
C ASP A 68 -7.23 3.01 23.54
N ARG A 69 -5.97 2.89 23.95
CA ARG A 69 -5.50 3.27 25.28
C ARG A 69 -5.08 4.74 25.37
N TYR A 70 -4.43 5.29 24.35
CA TYR A 70 -3.80 6.62 24.42
C TYR A 70 -4.44 7.64 23.48
N GLY A 71 -5.38 7.21 22.61
CA GLY A 71 -6.07 8.04 21.65
C GLY A 71 -5.25 8.36 20.39
N TYR A 72 -5.87 9.08 19.47
CA TYR A 72 -5.32 9.33 18.15
C TYR A 72 -4.19 10.37 18.13
N ARG A 73 -4.29 11.46 18.90
CA ARG A 73 -3.42 12.64 18.77
C ARG A 73 -1.93 12.29 18.91
N GLY A 74 -1.57 11.69 20.05
CA GLY A 74 -0.17 11.37 20.34
C GLY A 74 0.40 10.36 19.33
N LEU A 75 -0.37 9.31 19.05
CA LEU A 75 0.05 8.24 18.16
C LEU A 75 0.24 8.72 16.71
N LEU A 76 -0.73 9.44 16.15
CA LEU A 76 -0.64 9.96 14.79
C LEU A 76 0.42 11.04 14.64
N SER A 77 0.58 11.93 15.64
CA SER A 77 1.66 12.93 15.60
C SER A 77 3.04 12.29 15.66
N ALA A 78 3.23 11.26 16.53
CA ALA A 78 4.48 10.50 16.56
C ALA A 78 4.76 9.79 15.23
N ALA A 79 3.72 9.21 14.62
CA ALA A 79 3.84 8.54 13.32
C ALA A 79 4.27 9.51 12.20
N VAL A 80 3.67 10.70 12.14
CA VAL A 80 4.07 11.75 11.17
C VAL A 80 5.50 12.23 11.44
N ALA A 81 5.92 12.36 12.71
CA ALA A 81 7.31 12.68 13.06
C ALA A 81 8.29 11.61 12.60
N LEU A 82 7.93 10.30 12.72
CA LEU A 82 8.75 9.20 12.21
C LEU A 82 8.87 9.24 10.69
N VAL A 83 7.77 9.56 9.98
CA VAL A 83 7.81 9.73 8.52
C VAL A 83 8.70 10.92 8.14
N PHE A 84 8.63 12.05 8.85
CA PHE A 84 9.52 13.19 8.65
C PHE A 84 11.00 12.78 8.80
N ILE A 85 11.35 12.19 9.94
CA ILE A 85 12.72 11.74 10.22
C ILE A 85 13.20 10.75 9.16
N GLY A 86 12.33 9.82 8.75
CA GLY A 86 12.66 8.83 7.73
C GLY A 86 12.83 9.44 6.34
N MET A 87 12.01 10.43 5.94
CA MET A 87 12.17 11.15 4.65
C MET A 87 13.50 11.90 4.60
N GLU A 88 13.83 12.67 5.67
CA GLU A 88 15.12 13.34 5.78
C GLU A 88 16.27 12.32 5.84
N GLY A 89 16.04 11.19 6.53
CA GLY A 89 16.99 10.08 6.56
C GLY A 89 17.29 9.48 5.19
N ILE A 90 16.29 9.36 4.29
CA ILE A 90 16.50 8.92 2.90
C ILE A 90 17.25 9.99 2.10
N ALA A 91 16.87 11.27 2.24
CA ALA A 91 17.49 12.38 1.53
C ALA A 91 18.99 12.50 1.85
N PHE A 92 19.33 12.41 3.13
CA PHE A 92 20.67 12.67 3.64
C PHE A 92 21.44 11.42 4.10
N ALA A 93 20.99 10.21 3.74
CA ALA A 93 21.70 8.97 4.04
C ALA A 93 23.16 9.04 3.55
N TRP A 94 24.11 8.67 4.41
CA TRP A 94 25.54 8.55 4.06
C TRP A 94 26.01 7.09 4.03
N SER A 95 25.14 6.15 4.36
CA SER A 95 25.43 4.72 4.27
C SER A 95 24.16 3.90 3.99
N PRO A 96 24.29 2.69 3.41
CA PRO A 96 23.15 1.79 3.22
C PRO A 96 22.43 1.41 4.51
N THR A 97 23.15 1.34 5.64
CA THR A 97 22.56 1.04 6.97
C THR A 97 21.62 2.16 7.41
N ILE A 98 22.04 3.43 7.29
CA ILE A 98 21.19 4.59 7.63
C ILE A 98 19.99 4.64 6.70
N LEU A 99 20.19 4.38 5.41
CA LEU A 99 19.11 4.30 4.44
C LEU A 99 18.09 3.22 4.84
N GLY A 100 18.55 2.02 5.22
CA GLY A 100 17.68 0.94 5.69
C GLY A 100 16.88 1.31 6.94
N ALA A 101 17.52 1.98 7.91
CA ALA A 101 16.86 2.48 9.12
C ALA A 101 15.79 3.54 8.77
N ALA A 102 16.11 4.49 7.88
CA ALA A 102 15.19 5.51 7.43
C ALA A 102 13.97 4.90 6.72
N VAL A 103 14.18 3.90 5.85
CA VAL A 103 13.12 3.17 5.16
C VAL A 103 12.23 2.40 6.13
N LEU A 104 12.80 1.76 7.15
CA LEU A 104 12.03 1.11 8.22
C LEU A 104 11.16 2.11 8.99
N LEU A 105 11.70 3.30 9.30
CA LEU A 105 10.98 4.37 9.99
C LEU A 105 9.81 4.91 9.19
N ILE A 106 9.98 5.19 7.88
CA ILE A 106 8.85 5.63 7.04
C ILE A 106 7.80 4.53 6.92
N GLY A 107 8.20 3.27 6.84
CA GLY A 107 7.27 2.14 6.83
C GLY A 107 6.46 2.07 8.13
N PHE A 108 7.13 2.15 9.28
CA PHE A 108 6.47 2.10 10.59
C PHE A 108 5.52 3.29 10.81
N GLY A 109 5.99 4.51 10.55
CA GLY A 109 5.15 5.71 10.62
C GLY A 109 3.97 5.66 9.64
N GLY A 110 4.23 5.27 8.40
CA GLY A 110 3.21 5.11 7.37
C GLY A 110 2.14 4.09 7.73
N GLY A 111 2.53 2.95 8.31
CA GLY A 111 1.60 1.92 8.77
C GLY A 111 0.64 2.42 9.87
N ILE A 112 1.17 3.17 10.86
CA ILE A 112 0.33 3.82 11.89
C ILE A 112 -0.61 4.85 11.26
N ILE A 113 -0.11 5.68 10.34
CA ILE A 113 -0.92 6.70 9.65
C ILE A 113 -2.06 6.01 8.89
N ASN A 114 -1.76 4.98 8.10
CA ASN A 114 -2.75 4.24 7.34
C ASN A 114 -3.84 3.65 8.23
N GLY A 115 -3.46 2.84 9.23
CA GLY A 115 -4.41 2.24 10.16
C GLY A 115 -5.20 3.29 10.94
N GLY A 116 -4.49 4.30 11.49
CA GLY A 116 -5.07 5.33 12.35
C GLY A 116 -6.06 6.24 11.64
N THR A 117 -5.77 6.66 10.41
CA THR A 117 -6.68 7.56 9.67
C THR A 117 -7.92 6.82 9.16
N ASN A 118 -7.79 5.57 8.74
CA ASN A 118 -8.94 4.75 8.37
C ASN A 118 -9.85 4.49 9.58
N ALA A 119 -9.30 4.14 10.74
CA ALA A 119 -10.06 3.94 11.96
C ALA A 119 -10.73 5.25 12.41
N LEU A 120 -10.00 6.37 12.37
CA LEU A 120 -10.52 7.70 12.71
C LEU A 120 -11.74 8.10 11.88
N VAL A 121 -11.69 7.90 10.55
CA VAL A 121 -12.82 8.20 9.66
C VAL A 121 -13.96 7.23 9.88
N ALA A 122 -13.68 5.96 10.13
CA ALA A 122 -14.71 4.99 10.47
C ALA A 122 -15.48 5.36 11.76
N ASP A 123 -14.81 6.02 12.70
CA ASP A 123 -15.41 6.51 13.96
C ASP A 123 -16.19 7.80 13.78
N LEU A 124 -15.70 8.73 12.94
CA LEU A 124 -16.33 10.04 12.73
C LEU A 124 -17.58 9.99 11.85
N ALA A 125 -17.64 9.07 10.91
CA ALA A 125 -18.65 9.04 9.84
C ALA A 125 -19.48 7.76 9.87
N ALA A 126 -20.10 7.42 11.02
CA ALA A 126 -20.87 6.21 11.18
C ALA A 126 -21.95 6.03 10.08
N ASP A 127 -22.66 7.12 9.72
CA ASP A 127 -23.75 7.10 8.71
C ASP A 127 -23.24 7.20 7.25
N ARG A 128 -22.01 7.66 7.02
CA ARG A 128 -21.41 7.88 5.69
C ARG A 128 -20.02 7.27 5.57
N ARG A 129 -19.74 6.20 6.31
CA ARG A 129 -18.42 5.56 6.42
C ARG A 129 -17.81 5.25 5.06
N GLY A 130 -18.58 4.66 4.13
CA GLY A 130 -18.10 4.31 2.80
C GLY A 130 -17.63 5.52 1.99
N ALA A 131 -18.38 6.64 2.01
CA ALA A 131 -17.99 7.86 1.29
C ALA A 131 -16.72 8.49 1.89
N GLY A 132 -16.59 8.50 3.23
CA GLY A 132 -15.41 9.00 3.91
C GLY A 132 -14.15 8.19 3.57
N LEU A 133 -14.22 6.86 3.62
CA LEU A 133 -13.11 5.98 3.28
C LEU A 133 -12.72 6.06 1.79
N ASN A 134 -13.72 6.22 0.90
CA ASN A 134 -13.43 6.42 -0.52
C ASN A 134 -12.67 7.73 -0.77
N LEU A 135 -13.05 8.82 -0.09
CA LEU A 135 -12.33 10.09 -0.20
C LEU A 135 -10.89 9.99 0.34
N LEU A 136 -10.65 9.23 1.41
CA LEU A 136 -9.29 8.93 1.86
C LEU A 136 -8.47 8.25 0.76
N GLY A 137 -9.06 7.31 0.03
CA GLY A 137 -8.42 6.64 -1.11
C GLY A 137 -8.00 7.60 -2.23
N VAL A 138 -8.77 8.68 -2.45
CA VAL A 138 -8.40 9.74 -3.41
C VAL A 138 -7.15 10.48 -2.94
N PHE A 139 -7.09 10.89 -1.67
CA PHE A 139 -5.92 11.57 -1.11
C PHE A 139 -4.68 10.67 -1.12
N PHE A 140 -4.83 9.39 -0.81
CA PHE A 140 -3.77 8.41 -1.00
C PHE A 140 -3.25 8.41 -2.44
N GLY A 141 -4.15 8.33 -3.41
CA GLY A 141 -3.80 8.30 -4.83
C GLY A 141 -3.08 9.59 -5.28
N ILE A 142 -3.50 10.75 -4.78
CA ILE A 142 -2.81 12.03 -5.07
C ILE A 142 -1.38 12.00 -4.53
N GLY A 143 -1.16 11.49 -3.31
CA GLY A 143 0.19 11.34 -2.73
C GLY A 143 1.04 10.34 -3.51
N ALA A 144 0.47 9.19 -3.85
CA ALA A 144 1.16 8.12 -4.55
C ALA A 144 1.53 8.49 -6.00
N PHE A 145 0.66 9.19 -6.71
CA PHE A 145 0.96 9.76 -8.03
C PHE A 145 1.93 10.93 -7.93
N GLY A 146 1.70 11.82 -6.94
CA GLY A 146 2.33 13.14 -6.87
C GLY A 146 3.83 13.08 -6.65
N LEU A 147 4.32 12.23 -5.76
CA LEU A 147 5.76 12.17 -5.46
C LEU A 147 6.61 11.76 -6.68
N PRO A 148 6.36 10.62 -7.35
CA PRO A 148 7.17 10.26 -8.51
C PRO A 148 7.00 11.24 -9.68
N PHE A 149 5.83 11.85 -9.84
CA PHE A 149 5.59 12.89 -10.84
C PHE A 149 6.43 14.16 -10.56
N LEU A 150 6.40 14.66 -9.33
CA LEU A 150 7.19 15.84 -8.93
C LEU A 150 8.69 15.54 -8.99
N LEU A 151 9.10 14.35 -8.58
CA LEU A 151 10.49 13.95 -8.68
C LEU A 151 10.93 13.90 -10.15
N GLY A 152 10.10 13.34 -11.05
CA GLY A 152 10.38 13.36 -12.49
C GLY A 152 10.54 14.77 -13.06
N MET A 153 9.72 15.72 -12.63
CA MET A 153 9.82 17.12 -13.06
C MET A 153 11.08 17.85 -12.56
N LEU A 154 11.54 17.53 -11.36
CA LEU A 154 12.55 18.30 -10.65
C LEU A 154 13.92 17.60 -10.55
N LEU A 155 14.00 16.32 -10.92
CA LEU A 155 15.18 15.48 -10.75
C LEU A 155 16.43 16.08 -11.38
N GLU A 156 16.31 16.53 -12.63
CA GLU A 156 17.44 17.13 -13.38
C GLU A 156 17.85 18.49 -12.85
N SER A 157 16.91 19.26 -12.30
CA SER A 157 17.15 20.65 -11.86
C SER A 157 17.74 20.74 -10.45
N ILE A 158 17.22 19.97 -9.49
CA ILE A 158 17.62 20.08 -8.08
C ILE A 158 18.03 18.74 -7.45
N GLY A 159 17.91 17.62 -8.19
CA GLY A 159 18.27 16.28 -7.73
C GLY A 159 17.26 15.67 -6.75
N TYR A 160 17.36 14.33 -6.56
CA TYR A 160 16.42 13.61 -5.71
C TYR A 160 16.48 14.00 -4.24
N THR A 161 17.67 14.31 -3.73
CA THR A 161 17.90 14.71 -2.33
C THR A 161 17.06 15.92 -1.95
N ALA A 162 17.11 16.98 -2.80
CA ALA A 162 16.35 18.21 -2.54
C ALA A 162 14.83 17.99 -2.63
N VAL A 163 14.37 17.17 -3.59
CA VAL A 163 12.93 16.86 -3.72
C VAL A 163 12.44 16.06 -2.52
N VAL A 164 13.18 15.03 -2.09
CA VAL A 164 12.79 14.20 -0.93
C VAL A 164 12.81 15.02 0.36
N ALA A 165 13.83 15.87 0.57
CA ALA A 165 13.88 16.76 1.72
C ALA A 165 12.72 17.79 1.70
N ALA A 166 12.38 18.35 0.55
CA ALA A 166 11.21 19.23 0.42
C ALA A 166 9.89 18.50 0.78
N MET A 167 9.76 17.23 0.40
CA MET A 167 8.63 16.41 0.85
C MET A 167 8.68 16.15 2.36
N GLY A 168 9.86 15.96 2.94
CA GLY A 168 10.03 15.91 4.40
C GLY A 168 9.54 17.19 5.07
N ILE A 169 9.87 18.37 4.55
CA ILE A 169 9.35 19.64 5.05
C ILE A 169 7.81 19.70 4.97
N LEU A 170 7.20 19.22 3.87
CA LEU A 170 5.75 19.11 3.76
C LEU A 170 5.17 18.22 4.86
N VAL A 171 5.82 17.10 5.17
CA VAL A 171 5.44 16.21 6.30
C VAL A 171 5.51 16.97 7.63
N ALA A 172 6.53 17.82 7.84
CA ALA A 172 6.64 18.65 9.04
C ALA A 172 5.47 19.65 9.18
N PHE A 173 4.98 20.24 8.10
CA PHE A 173 3.77 21.08 8.14
C PHE A 173 2.53 20.27 8.57
N VAL A 174 2.38 19.05 8.10
CA VAL A 174 1.29 18.15 8.53
C VAL A 174 1.45 17.80 10.01
N LEU A 175 2.68 17.60 10.50
CA LEU A 175 2.95 17.39 11.93
C LEU A 175 2.48 18.57 12.78
N VAL A 176 2.85 19.80 12.39
CA VAL A 176 2.40 21.02 13.06
C VAL A 176 0.86 21.11 13.08
N TYR A 177 0.23 20.78 11.94
CA TYR A 177 -1.23 20.73 11.86
C TYR A 177 -1.83 19.70 12.86
N TYR A 178 -1.28 18.49 12.94
CA TYR A 178 -1.74 17.45 13.86
C TYR A 178 -1.59 17.86 15.32
N LEU A 179 -0.50 18.55 15.67
CA LEU A 179 -0.25 19.06 17.02
C LEU A 179 -1.18 20.23 17.38
N SER A 180 -1.67 20.99 16.39
CA SER A 180 -2.53 22.16 16.58
C SER A 180 -4.01 21.83 16.79
N ILE A 181 -4.47 20.63 16.35
CA ILE A 181 -5.88 20.25 16.46
C ILE A 181 -6.14 19.28 17.61
N ARG A 182 -7.41 19.20 18.02
CA ARG A 182 -7.88 18.20 18.98
C ARG A 182 -8.49 17.02 18.26
N PHE A 183 -8.04 15.81 18.59
CA PHE A 183 -8.58 14.54 18.13
C PHE A 183 -9.60 13.97 19.15
N PRO A 184 -10.44 12.99 18.73
CA PRO A 184 -11.28 12.23 19.65
C PRO A 184 -10.44 11.57 20.73
N GLY A 185 -11.01 11.49 21.94
CA GLY A 185 -10.37 10.82 23.09
C GLY A 185 -10.20 9.32 22.88
N PRO A 186 -9.42 8.65 23.77
CA PRO A 186 -9.24 7.21 23.72
C PRO A 186 -10.56 6.48 23.95
N LYS A 187 -10.70 5.30 23.35
CA LYS A 187 -11.77 4.34 23.60
C LYS A 187 -11.31 3.39 24.71
N GLN A 188 -12.28 2.75 25.40
CA GLN A 188 -11.92 1.68 26.34
C GLN A 188 -11.20 0.56 25.60
N ALA A 189 -10.06 0.12 26.14
CA ALA A 189 -9.24 -0.91 25.55
C ALA A 189 -10.02 -2.23 25.44
N GLN A 190 -10.35 -2.63 24.23
CA GLN A 190 -10.78 -3.99 23.95
C GLN A 190 -9.53 -4.84 23.73
N GLY A 191 -9.36 -5.91 24.51
CA GLY A 191 -8.23 -6.81 24.37
C GLY A 191 -8.19 -7.46 22.99
N PHE A 192 -7.00 -7.75 22.47
CA PHE A 192 -6.83 -8.46 21.20
C PHE A 192 -7.28 -9.93 21.36
N PRO A 193 -8.28 -10.42 20.61
CA PRO A 193 -8.85 -11.77 20.77
C PRO A 193 -7.93 -12.85 20.17
N ILE A 194 -6.78 -13.12 20.78
CA ILE A 194 -5.76 -14.07 20.30
C ILE A 194 -6.36 -15.47 20.03
N ARG A 195 -7.26 -15.94 20.92
CA ARG A 195 -7.88 -17.26 20.74
C ARG A 195 -8.73 -17.33 19.48
N ASP A 196 -9.46 -16.29 19.16
CA ASP A 196 -10.33 -16.22 17.99
C ASP A 196 -9.49 -16.06 16.72
N ALA A 197 -8.39 -15.30 16.76
CA ALA A 197 -7.41 -15.24 15.68
C ALA A 197 -6.83 -16.62 15.36
N LEU A 198 -6.44 -17.39 16.39
CA LEU A 198 -5.92 -18.77 16.22
C LEU A 198 -6.96 -19.74 15.67
N ARG A 199 -8.25 -19.57 15.97
CA ARG A 199 -9.32 -20.38 15.36
C ARG A 199 -9.49 -20.07 13.87
N LEU A 200 -9.43 -18.78 13.50
CA LEU A 200 -9.56 -18.38 12.10
C LEU A 200 -8.42 -18.90 11.22
N THR A 201 -7.20 -19.11 11.75
CA THR A 201 -6.09 -19.70 10.97
C THR A 201 -6.36 -21.14 10.51
N ARG A 202 -7.40 -21.79 11.01
CA ARG A 202 -7.84 -23.13 10.57
C ARG A 202 -8.93 -23.11 9.51
N ASP A 203 -9.54 -21.96 9.24
CA ASP A 203 -10.56 -21.85 8.20
C ASP A 203 -9.90 -21.69 6.82
N PRO A 204 -10.08 -22.67 5.91
CA PRO A 204 -9.47 -22.61 4.59
C PRO A 204 -9.96 -21.45 3.73
N VAL A 205 -11.15 -20.89 4.02
CA VAL A 205 -11.67 -19.74 3.26
C VAL A 205 -10.87 -18.48 3.56
N ILE A 206 -10.62 -18.19 4.85
CA ILE A 206 -9.85 -16.99 5.22
C ILE A 206 -8.39 -17.13 4.78
N LEU A 207 -7.81 -18.34 4.85
CA LEU A 207 -6.45 -18.57 4.36
C LEU A 207 -6.34 -18.34 2.85
N LEU A 208 -7.28 -18.84 2.06
CA LEU A 208 -7.29 -18.62 0.61
C LEU A 208 -7.52 -17.15 0.26
N LEU A 209 -8.40 -16.43 0.97
CA LEU A 209 -8.56 -14.99 0.79
C LEU A 209 -7.29 -14.22 1.17
N GLY A 210 -6.61 -14.63 2.24
CA GLY A 210 -5.31 -14.11 2.63
C GLY A 210 -4.21 -14.36 1.60
N VAL A 211 -4.19 -15.54 0.95
CA VAL A 211 -3.24 -15.86 -0.15
C VAL A 211 -3.50 -14.98 -1.37
N ILE A 212 -4.75 -14.66 -1.70
CA ILE A 212 -5.04 -13.69 -2.78
C ILE A 212 -4.42 -12.33 -2.44
N LEU A 213 -4.60 -11.84 -1.19
CA LEU A 213 -4.02 -10.57 -0.75
C LEU A 213 -2.49 -10.62 -0.62
N PHE A 214 -1.91 -11.79 -0.29
CA PHE A 214 -0.46 -12.00 -0.33
C PHE A 214 0.09 -11.71 -1.74
N PHE A 215 -0.50 -12.31 -2.76
CA PHE A 215 -0.09 -12.06 -4.15
C PHE A 215 -0.36 -10.62 -4.57
N GLU A 216 -1.53 -10.10 -4.28
CA GLU A 216 -1.94 -8.74 -4.68
C GLU A 216 -1.04 -7.67 -4.08
N SER A 217 -0.88 -7.65 -2.76
CA SER A 217 -0.05 -6.67 -2.07
C SER A 217 1.43 -6.82 -2.44
N GLY A 218 1.89 -8.08 -2.63
CA GLY A 218 3.22 -8.36 -3.13
C GLY A 218 3.47 -7.79 -4.51
N MET A 219 2.53 -7.96 -5.43
CA MET A 219 2.63 -7.41 -6.80
C MET A 219 2.51 -5.88 -6.80
N GLU A 220 1.60 -5.31 -6.00
CA GLU A 220 1.42 -3.86 -5.88
C GLU A 220 2.72 -3.19 -5.43
N ILE A 221 3.35 -3.69 -4.36
CA ILE A 221 4.62 -3.16 -3.85
C ILE A 221 5.78 -3.44 -4.84
N THR A 222 5.78 -4.60 -5.50
CA THR A 222 6.79 -4.89 -6.53
C THR A 222 6.70 -3.89 -7.69
N MET A 223 5.49 -3.64 -8.21
CA MET A 223 5.32 -2.70 -9.31
C MET A 223 5.60 -1.25 -8.88
N GLY A 224 5.10 -0.84 -7.72
CA GLY A 224 5.40 0.49 -7.17
C GLY A 224 6.88 0.71 -6.90
N GLY A 225 7.61 -0.36 -6.56
CA GLY A 225 9.03 -0.30 -6.23
C GLY A 225 9.96 -0.41 -7.43
N TRP A 226 9.70 -1.35 -8.33
CA TRP A 226 10.64 -1.70 -9.38
C TRP A 226 10.36 -1.07 -10.75
N THR A 227 9.18 -0.45 -10.96
CA THR A 227 8.81 0.08 -12.29
C THR A 227 9.78 1.15 -12.79
N ALA A 228 10.18 2.11 -11.95
CA ALA A 228 11.12 3.16 -12.37
C ALA A 228 12.50 2.56 -12.74
N ALA A 229 13.03 1.66 -11.90
CA ALA A 229 14.29 0.98 -12.17
C ALA A 229 14.21 0.11 -13.45
N TYR A 230 13.10 -0.62 -13.65
CA TYR A 230 12.87 -1.42 -14.84
C TYR A 230 12.85 -0.57 -16.12
N VAL A 231 12.10 0.52 -16.12
CA VAL A 231 11.99 1.40 -17.30
C VAL A 231 13.32 2.09 -17.60
N ASN A 232 14.03 2.52 -16.58
CA ASN A 232 15.36 3.14 -16.72
C ASN A 232 16.40 2.15 -17.27
N GLU A 233 16.48 0.94 -16.69
CA GLU A 233 17.50 -0.04 -17.05
C GLU A 233 17.16 -0.79 -18.36
N VAL A 234 15.92 -1.29 -18.49
CA VAL A 234 15.56 -2.21 -19.57
C VAL A 234 15.17 -1.48 -20.85
N LEU A 235 14.52 -0.31 -20.72
CA LEU A 235 14.15 0.53 -21.86
C LEU A 235 15.17 1.65 -22.13
N ALA A 236 16.22 1.73 -21.32
CA ALA A 236 17.25 2.76 -21.38
C ALA A 236 16.67 4.21 -21.42
N LEU A 237 15.52 4.41 -20.75
CA LEU A 237 14.91 5.72 -20.67
C LEU A 237 15.55 6.54 -19.53
N PRO A 238 15.68 7.86 -19.70
CA PRO A 238 16.15 8.75 -18.63
C PRO A 238 15.31 8.58 -17.36
N ALA A 239 15.92 8.83 -16.19
CA ALA A 239 15.30 8.61 -14.90
C ALA A 239 14.01 9.43 -14.70
N ASP A 240 13.95 10.66 -15.21
CA ASP A 240 12.76 11.51 -15.20
C ASP A 240 11.58 10.86 -15.92
N ARG A 241 11.83 10.31 -17.12
CA ARG A 241 10.80 9.59 -17.92
C ARG A 241 10.35 8.30 -17.26
N ALA A 242 11.27 7.57 -16.63
CA ALA A 242 10.95 6.38 -15.85
C ALA A 242 10.02 6.70 -14.66
N LEU A 243 10.21 7.85 -14.01
CA LEU A 243 9.36 8.34 -12.93
C LEU A 243 7.96 8.73 -13.43
N TYR A 244 7.82 9.30 -14.62
CA TYR A 244 6.49 9.54 -15.21
C TYR A 244 5.75 8.23 -15.48
N VAL A 245 6.45 7.19 -15.95
CA VAL A 245 5.82 5.87 -16.14
C VAL A 245 5.37 5.28 -14.79
N LEU A 246 6.19 5.39 -13.73
CA LEU A 246 5.79 4.98 -12.38
C LEU A 246 4.55 5.78 -11.89
N SER A 247 4.49 7.08 -12.17
CA SER A 247 3.33 7.90 -11.81
C SER A 247 2.06 7.40 -12.49
N LEU A 248 2.13 6.99 -13.75
CA LEU A 248 0.99 6.46 -14.50
C LEU A 248 0.44 5.15 -13.91
N TYR A 249 1.29 4.32 -13.30
CA TYR A 249 0.83 3.14 -12.56
C TYR A 249 -0.15 3.52 -11.43
N TRP A 250 0.25 4.50 -10.59
CA TRP A 250 -0.57 4.97 -9.48
C TRP A 250 -1.78 5.78 -9.95
N LEU A 251 -1.65 6.52 -11.04
CA LEU A 251 -2.76 7.23 -11.67
C LEU A 251 -3.83 6.26 -12.16
N GLY A 252 -3.42 5.19 -12.88
CA GLY A 252 -4.31 4.14 -13.35
C GLY A 252 -5.09 3.49 -12.20
N MET A 253 -4.39 3.18 -11.10
CA MET A 253 -5.02 2.64 -9.90
C MET A 253 -6.02 3.63 -9.27
N THR A 254 -5.66 4.91 -9.17
CA THR A 254 -6.51 5.95 -8.58
C THR A 254 -7.78 6.18 -9.38
N ILE A 255 -7.64 6.33 -10.71
CA ILE A 255 -8.78 6.50 -11.62
C ILE A 255 -9.71 5.29 -11.55
N ALA A 256 -9.15 4.08 -11.60
CA ALA A 256 -9.95 2.87 -11.52
C ALA A 256 -10.69 2.75 -10.17
N ARG A 257 -10.07 3.11 -9.04
CA ARG A 257 -10.75 3.16 -7.72
C ARG A 257 -11.90 4.16 -7.70
N LEU A 258 -11.75 5.33 -8.31
CA LEU A 258 -12.82 6.32 -8.41
C LEU A 258 -14.00 5.80 -9.25
N LEU A 259 -13.71 5.15 -10.38
CA LEU A 259 -14.72 4.58 -11.26
C LEU A 259 -15.39 3.34 -10.64
N LEU A 260 -14.68 2.60 -9.81
CA LEU A 260 -15.20 1.40 -9.17
C LEU A 260 -16.44 1.66 -8.32
N GLY A 261 -16.49 2.79 -7.62
CA GLY A 261 -17.65 3.18 -6.83
C GLY A 261 -18.95 3.25 -7.64
N THR A 262 -18.86 3.65 -8.91
CA THR A 262 -19.99 3.73 -9.83
C THR A 262 -20.27 2.41 -10.55
N VAL A 263 -19.23 1.66 -10.88
CA VAL A 263 -19.32 0.38 -11.61
C VAL A 263 -19.80 -0.74 -10.69
N LEU A 264 -19.26 -0.84 -9.47
CA LEU A 264 -19.68 -1.88 -8.50
C LEU A 264 -21.12 -1.68 -7.99
N ALA A 265 -21.67 -0.48 -8.09
CA ALA A 265 -23.08 -0.26 -7.82
C ALA A 265 -24.01 -1.04 -8.80
N ARG A 266 -23.48 -1.42 -9.97
CA ARG A 266 -24.22 -2.12 -11.03
C ARG A 266 -23.81 -3.58 -11.23
N TRP A 267 -22.60 -3.96 -10.77
CA TRP A 267 -22.03 -5.29 -10.98
C TRP A 267 -21.82 -5.99 -9.63
N SER A 268 -22.04 -7.30 -9.60
CA SER A 268 -21.69 -8.08 -8.40
C SER A 268 -20.18 -8.00 -8.17
N THR A 269 -19.80 -7.55 -6.99
CA THR A 269 -18.42 -7.37 -6.52
C THR A 269 -17.53 -8.57 -6.82
N ARG A 270 -18.06 -9.79 -6.62
CA ARG A 270 -17.34 -11.05 -6.89
C ARG A 270 -17.02 -11.27 -8.38
N ARG A 271 -17.90 -10.82 -9.28
CA ARG A 271 -17.70 -10.99 -10.74
C ARG A 271 -16.62 -10.07 -11.29
N ALA A 272 -16.28 -8.99 -10.60
CA ALA A 272 -15.27 -8.04 -11.05
C ALA A 272 -13.82 -8.53 -10.85
N LEU A 273 -13.55 -9.50 -9.97
CA LEU A 273 -12.19 -9.92 -9.62
C LEU A 273 -11.42 -10.54 -10.81
N LEU A 274 -11.98 -11.53 -11.48
CA LEU A 274 -11.28 -12.19 -12.61
C LEU A 274 -11.03 -11.24 -13.79
N PRO A 275 -12.02 -10.43 -14.26
CA PRO A 275 -11.73 -9.41 -15.26
C PRO A 275 -10.64 -8.43 -14.85
N ALA A 276 -10.63 -7.98 -13.60
CA ALA A 276 -9.60 -7.08 -13.07
C ALA A 276 -8.21 -7.73 -13.11
N MET A 277 -8.08 -8.97 -12.64
CA MET A 277 -6.83 -9.74 -12.73
C MET A 277 -6.40 -9.99 -14.18
N ALA A 278 -7.36 -10.19 -15.10
CA ALA A 278 -7.05 -10.35 -16.53
C ALA A 278 -6.52 -9.05 -17.16
N ILE A 279 -7.07 -7.89 -16.77
CA ILE A 279 -6.58 -6.57 -17.20
C ILE A 279 -5.16 -6.36 -16.66
N ALA A 280 -4.91 -6.64 -15.38
CA ALA A 280 -3.57 -6.56 -14.79
C ALA A 280 -2.59 -7.52 -15.49
N PHE A 281 -3.01 -8.74 -15.80
CA PHE A 281 -2.19 -9.72 -16.51
C PHE A 281 -1.81 -9.25 -17.91
N ALA A 282 -2.77 -8.70 -18.67
CA ALA A 282 -2.48 -8.11 -19.98
C ALA A 282 -1.49 -6.94 -19.87
N GLY A 283 -1.67 -6.07 -18.86
CA GLY A 283 -0.74 -4.98 -18.54
C GLY A 283 0.67 -5.48 -18.19
N ALA A 284 0.78 -6.55 -17.39
CA ALA A 284 2.06 -7.16 -17.04
C ALA A 284 2.79 -7.74 -18.24
N LEU A 285 2.07 -8.43 -19.13
CA LEU A 285 2.64 -8.98 -20.37
C LEU A 285 3.06 -7.87 -21.34
N LEU A 286 2.26 -6.81 -21.45
CA LEU A 286 2.61 -5.66 -22.30
C LEU A 286 3.86 -4.97 -21.78
N LEU A 287 3.97 -4.74 -20.46
CA LEU A 287 5.17 -4.15 -19.85
C LEU A 287 6.40 -5.03 -20.04
N ALA A 288 6.30 -6.34 -19.83
CA ALA A 288 7.42 -7.28 -19.99
C ALA A 288 7.96 -7.32 -21.45
N ARG A 289 7.10 -7.04 -22.44
CA ARG A 289 7.48 -6.97 -23.86
C ARG A 289 7.69 -5.55 -24.38
N ALA A 290 7.52 -4.53 -23.52
CA ALA A 290 7.66 -3.16 -23.96
C ALA A 290 9.09 -2.88 -24.48
N ASP A 291 9.14 -2.17 -25.61
CA ASP A 291 10.33 -1.64 -26.25
C ASP A 291 10.26 -0.10 -26.42
N SER A 292 9.17 0.50 -25.97
CA SER A 292 8.92 1.94 -26.03
C SER A 292 8.26 2.46 -24.75
N MET A 293 8.44 3.75 -24.49
CA MET A 293 7.80 4.43 -23.36
C MET A 293 6.27 4.32 -23.41
N LEU A 294 5.68 4.41 -24.62
CA LEU A 294 4.23 4.32 -24.78
C LEU A 294 3.69 2.93 -24.40
N ALA A 295 4.36 1.87 -24.84
CA ALA A 295 3.99 0.50 -24.48
C ALA A 295 4.11 0.26 -22.96
N ALA A 296 5.20 0.75 -22.35
CA ALA A 296 5.37 0.68 -20.90
C ALA A 296 4.28 1.47 -20.14
N ALA A 297 3.98 2.69 -20.59
CA ALA A 297 2.93 3.54 -20.01
C ALA A 297 1.55 2.88 -20.04
N ILE A 298 1.17 2.30 -21.18
CA ILE A 298 -0.10 1.57 -21.31
C ILE A 298 -0.07 0.32 -20.40
N GLY A 299 1.03 -0.41 -20.38
CA GLY A 299 1.20 -1.60 -19.55
C GLY A 299 0.99 -1.30 -18.06
N VAL A 300 1.63 -0.24 -17.52
CA VAL A 300 1.50 0.12 -16.11
C VAL A 300 0.12 0.73 -15.77
N LEU A 301 -0.49 1.47 -16.68
CA LEU A 301 -1.88 1.95 -16.51
C LEU A 301 -2.86 0.78 -16.38
N LEU A 302 -2.74 -0.24 -17.23
CA LEU A 302 -3.56 -1.45 -17.16
C LEU A 302 -3.28 -2.24 -15.87
N LEU A 303 -2.01 -2.35 -15.45
CA LEU A 303 -1.64 -2.98 -14.18
C LEU A 303 -2.29 -2.27 -13.01
N GLY A 304 -2.13 -0.96 -12.90
CA GLY A 304 -2.73 -0.16 -11.84
C GLY A 304 -4.26 -0.26 -11.81
N ALA A 305 -4.90 -0.15 -12.98
CA ALA A 305 -6.34 -0.28 -13.11
C ALA A 305 -6.85 -1.69 -12.72
N GLY A 306 -6.10 -2.73 -13.09
CA GLY A 306 -6.45 -4.11 -12.75
C GLY A 306 -6.24 -4.46 -11.28
N PHE A 307 -5.24 -3.89 -10.59
CA PHE A 307 -5.03 -4.11 -9.16
C PHE A 307 -6.03 -3.34 -8.30
N ALA A 308 -6.49 -2.18 -8.76
CA ALA A 308 -7.35 -1.28 -8.01
C ALA A 308 -8.54 -1.93 -7.25
N PRO A 309 -9.31 -2.87 -7.85
CA PRO A 309 -10.46 -3.50 -7.19
C PRO A 309 -10.12 -4.69 -6.31
N VAL A 310 -8.95 -5.32 -6.46
CA VAL A 310 -8.68 -6.63 -5.87
C VAL A 310 -8.68 -6.56 -4.35
N PHE A 311 -7.89 -5.65 -3.78
CA PHE A 311 -7.77 -5.48 -2.33
C PHE A 311 -9.12 -5.16 -1.65
N PRO A 312 -9.87 -4.12 -2.05
CA PRO A 312 -11.12 -3.78 -1.40
C PRO A 312 -12.21 -4.85 -1.58
N ILE A 313 -12.23 -5.55 -2.71
CA ILE A 313 -13.19 -6.64 -2.93
C ILE A 313 -12.90 -7.82 -2.00
N VAL A 314 -11.64 -8.24 -1.89
CA VAL A 314 -11.28 -9.37 -1.02
C VAL A 314 -11.52 -9.02 0.44
N LEU A 315 -11.20 -7.80 0.90
CA LEU A 315 -11.56 -7.36 2.25
C LEU A 315 -13.08 -7.34 2.48
N GLY A 316 -13.86 -6.90 1.48
CA GLY A 316 -15.32 -6.98 1.54
C GLY A 316 -15.81 -8.41 1.74
N LEU A 317 -15.26 -9.38 0.98
CA LEU A 317 -15.60 -10.81 1.13
C LEU A 317 -15.24 -11.37 2.52
N VAL A 318 -14.12 -10.91 3.10
CA VAL A 318 -13.74 -11.26 4.48
C VAL A 318 -14.73 -10.67 5.48
N GLY A 319 -15.10 -9.39 5.34
CA GLY A 319 -16.08 -8.74 6.22
C GLY A 319 -17.45 -9.39 6.18
N ASP A 320 -17.96 -9.70 4.98
CA ASP A 320 -19.25 -10.38 4.78
C ASP A 320 -19.26 -11.79 5.39
N ARG A 321 -18.12 -12.48 5.33
CA ARG A 321 -18.00 -13.86 5.81
C ARG A 321 -17.84 -13.96 7.32
N TYR A 322 -17.17 -13.01 7.95
CA TYR A 322 -16.84 -13.01 9.38
C TYR A 322 -17.34 -11.75 10.09
N PRO A 323 -18.67 -11.46 10.07
CA PRO A 323 -19.20 -10.19 10.56
C PRO A 323 -18.94 -9.96 12.05
N THR A 324 -18.96 -11.02 12.87
CA THR A 324 -18.73 -10.97 14.33
C THR A 324 -17.24 -10.90 14.70
N LEU A 325 -16.35 -11.32 13.82
CA LEU A 325 -14.90 -11.39 14.00
C LEU A 325 -14.16 -10.60 12.91
N SER A 326 -14.80 -9.61 12.31
CA SER A 326 -14.28 -8.89 11.14
C SER A 326 -12.92 -8.25 11.42
N GLY A 327 -12.72 -7.64 12.59
CA GLY A 327 -11.45 -7.03 12.96
C GLY A 327 -10.30 -8.05 13.01
N THR A 328 -10.53 -9.20 13.64
CA THR A 328 -9.55 -10.29 13.72
C THR A 328 -9.27 -10.91 12.35
N ALA A 329 -10.33 -11.12 11.56
CA ALA A 329 -10.22 -11.65 10.21
C ALA A 329 -9.43 -10.69 9.29
N PHE A 330 -9.69 -9.39 9.36
CA PHE A 330 -8.93 -8.38 8.63
C PHE A 330 -7.46 -8.37 9.04
N SER A 331 -7.16 -8.39 10.34
CA SER A 331 -5.77 -8.43 10.83
C SER A 331 -5.01 -9.63 10.27
N LEU A 332 -5.62 -10.82 10.25
CA LEU A 332 -5.01 -12.03 9.73
C LEU A 332 -4.68 -11.91 8.23
N VAL A 333 -5.66 -11.51 7.42
CA VAL A 333 -5.43 -11.39 5.96
C VAL A 333 -4.50 -10.23 5.61
N LEU A 334 -4.46 -9.16 6.42
CA LEU A 334 -3.52 -8.05 6.25
C LEU A 334 -2.07 -8.46 6.57
N VAL A 335 -1.85 -9.28 7.61
CA VAL A 335 -0.53 -9.86 7.88
C VAL A 335 -0.06 -10.70 6.70
N MET A 336 -0.95 -11.53 6.11
CA MET A 336 -0.62 -12.29 4.91
C MET A 336 -0.32 -11.39 3.71
N ALA A 337 -1.11 -10.33 3.49
CA ALA A 337 -0.88 -9.33 2.45
C ALA A 337 0.51 -8.69 2.58
N LEU A 338 0.86 -8.19 3.77
CA LEU A 338 2.15 -7.55 4.04
C LEU A 338 3.33 -8.53 3.98
N THR A 339 3.09 -9.82 4.28
CA THR A 339 4.09 -10.87 4.03
C THR A 339 4.39 -10.98 2.53
N GLY A 340 3.37 -10.93 1.67
CA GLY A 340 3.54 -10.84 0.22
C GLY A 340 4.31 -9.60 -0.20
N GLY A 341 3.93 -8.44 0.36
CA GLY A 341 4.62 -7.16 0.17
C GLY A 341 6.07 -7.14 0.64
N THR A 342 6.43 -8.03 1.55
CA THR A 342 7.82 -8.23 2.00
C THR A 342 8.59 -9.15 1.04
N LEU A 343 7.98 -10.26 0.65
CA LEU A 343 8.68 -11.34 -0.05
C LEU A 343 8.78 -11.14 -1.57
N LEU A 344 7.73 -10.64 -2.24
CA LEU A 344 7.76 -10.53 -3.70
C LEU A 344 8.75 -9.47 -4.22
N PRO A 345 8.83 -8.25 -3.66
CA PRO A 345 9.86 -7.29 -4.08
C PRO A 345 11.29 -7.78 -3.82
N LEU A 346 11.52 -8.49 -2.70
CA LEU A 346 12.81 -9.12 -2.40
C LEU A 346 13.14 -10.22 -3.42
N ALA A 347 12.18 -11.10 -3.70
CA ALA A 347 12.35 -12.14 -4.71
C ALA A 347 12.63 -11.54 -6.10
N THR A 348 11.97 -10.42 -6.43
CA THR A 348 12.25 -9.67 -7.68
C THR A 348 13.69 -9.18 -7.71
N GLY A 349 14.24 -8.67 -6.61
CA GLY A 349 15.63 -8.25 -6.50
C GLY A 349 16.61 -9.42 -6.70
N ILE A 350 16.38 -10.53 -5.98
CA ILE A 350 17.19 -11.76 -6.08
C ILE A 350 17.20 -12.33 -7.51
N LEU A 351 16.00 -12.42 -8.11
CA LEU A 351 15.87 -12.88 -9.50
C LEU A 351 16.49 -11.88 -10.48
N GLY A 352 16.41 -10.58 -10.18
CA GLY A 352 17.00 -9.51 -10.95
C GLY A 352 18.51 -9.60 -11.06
N ASP A 353 19.19 -9.99 -9.97
CA ASP A 353 20.65 -10.21 -9.97
C ASP A 353 21.05 -11.40 -10.85
N ARG A 354 20.18 -12.42 -11.00
CA ARG A 354 20.45 -13.63 -11.79
C ARG A 354 20.02 -13.52 -13.25
N TYR A 355 18.86 -12.92 -13.51
CA TYR A 355 18.17 -12.99 -14.80
C TYR A 355 17.90 -11.59 -15.41
N GLY A 356 18.40 -10.52 -14.76
CA GLY A 356 18.07 -9.14 -15.11
C GLY A 356 16.64 -8.74 -14.74
N LEU A 357 16.33 -7.44 -14.76
CA LEU A 357 15.02 -6.93 -14.35
C LEU A 357 13.89 -7.39 -15.29
N ARG A 358 14.15 -7.57 -16.58
CA ARG A 358 13.14 -8.08 -17.52
C ARG A 358 12.68 -9.49 -17.16
N GLY A 359 13.61 -10.37 -16.78
CA GLY A 359 13.29 -11.73 -16.33
C GLY A 359 12.60 -11.76 -14.97
N SER A 360 13.06 -10.93 -14.02
CA SER A 360 12.53 -10.94 -12.66
C SER A 360 11.10 -10.43 -12.58
N LEU A 361 10.69 -9.46 -13.41
CA LEU A 361 9.32 -8.95 -13.41
C LEU A 361 8.28 -9.97 -13.93
N LEU A 362 8.70 -11.09 -14.52
CA LEU A 362 7.79 -12.22 -14.82
C LEU A 362 7.19 -12.84 -13.56
N ILE A 363 7.70 -12.53 -12.36
CA ILE A 363 7.06 -12.88 -11.10
C ILE A 363 5.63 -12.29 -10.98
N VAL A 364 5.38 -11.13 -11.60
CA VAL A 364 4.06 -10.45 -11.55
C VAL A 364 2.98 -11.24 -12.29
N PRO A 365 3.12 -11.59 -13.59
CA PRO A 365 2.14 -12.43 -14.26
C PRO A 365 2.04 -13.83 -13.63
N ALA A 366 3.12 -14.41 -13.11
CA ALA A 366 3.07 -15.69 -12.40
C ALA A 366 2.25 -15.58 -11.09
N ALA A 367 2.44 -14.52 -10.30
CA ALA A 367 1.68 -14.26 -9.09
C ALA A 367 0.19 -13.97 -9.40
N LEU A 368 -0.12 -13.30 -10.52
CA LEU A 368 -1.51 -13.10 -10.99
C LEU A 368 -2.20 -14.43 -11.30
N ILE A 369 -1.50 -15.37 -11.94
CA ILE A 369 -2.03 -16.72 -12.17
C ILE A 369 -2.29 -17.42 -10.83
N GLY A 370 -1.36 -17.31 -9.87
CA GLY A 370 -1.54 -17.85 -8.51
C GLY A 370 -2.75 -17.25 -7.78
N ALA A 371 -2.91 -15.93 -7.85
CA ALA A 371 -4.06 -15.24 -7.26
C ALA A 371 -5.39 -15.66 -7.91
N ALA A 372 -5.43 -15.75 -9.25
CA ALA A 372 -6.62 -16.17 -9.99
C ALA A 372 -6.98 -17.64 -9.70
N ALA A 373 -6.01 -18.54 -9.68
CA ALA A 373 -6.20 -19.94 -9.31
C ALA A 373 -6.73 -20.08 -7.87
N THR A 374 -6.16 -19.29 -6.93
CA THR A 374 -6.62 -19.27 -5.53
C THR A 374 -8.06 -18.76 -5.44
N TYR A 375 -8.41 -17.72 -6.20
CA TYR A 375 -9.78 -17.22 -6.25
C TYR A 375 -10.76 -18.26 -6.81
N LEU A 376 -10.41 -18.95 -7.87
CA LEU A 376 -11.24 -20.02 -8.43
C LEU A 376 -11.45 -21.16 -7.42
N ALA A 377 -10.43 -21.52 -6.63
CA ALA A 377 -10.51 -22.53 -5.57
C ALA A 377 -11.42 -22.09 -4.40
N VAL A 378 -11.43 -20.81 -4.04
CA VAL A 378 -12.25 -20.32 -2.93
C VAL A 378 -13.68 -19.99 -3.34
N ARG A 379 -13.91 -19.63 -4.60
CA ARG A 379 -15.21 -19.17 -5.12
C ARG A 379 -16.35 -20.15 -4.80
N SER A 380 -16.15 -21.45 -5.06
CA SER A 380 -17.16 -22.48 -4.79
C SER A 380 -17.49 -22.65 -3.31
N ARG A 381 -16.53 -22.33 -2.43
CA ARG A 381 -16.71 -22.39 -0.97
C ARG A 381 -17.43 -21.14 -0.43
N LEU A 382 -17.21 -19.97 -1.06
CA LEU A 382 -17.95 -18.76 -0.74
C LEU A 382 -19.45 -18.88 -1.06
N ASP A 383 -19.80 -19.70 -2.06
CA ASP A 383 -21.21 -19.89 -2.46
C ASP A 383 -21.94 -20.93 -1.59
N ARG A 384 -21.22 -21.87 -0.92
CA ARG A 384 -21.79 -23.03 -0.21
C ARG A 384 -22.01 -22.85 1.29
N SER A 385 -21.48 -21.81 1.91
CA SER A 385 -21.57 -21.67 3.37
C SER A 385 -22.07 -20.30 3.78
N PRO A 386 -23.27 -20.16 4.40
CA PRO A 386 -23.55 -19.06 5.28
C PRO A 386 -22.52 -19.08 6.42
N GLY A 387 -22.10 -17.90 6.90
CA GLY A 387 -21.06 -17.72 7.94
C GLY A 387 -21.15 -18.71 9.09
N ILE A 388 -20.06 -18.87 9.84
CA ILE A 388 -19.94 -19.81 10.97
C ILE A 388 -21.23 -19.79 11.80
N PRO A 389 -21.94 -20.93 11.96
CA PRO A 389 -23.11 -20.95 12.80
C PRO A 389 -22.75 -20.51 14.22
N ALA A 390 -23.60 -19.70 14.84
CA ALA A 390 -23.46 -19.23 16.21
C ALA A 390 -23.27 -20.35 17.27
N ALA A 391 -23.49 -21.60 16.87
CA ALA A 391 -23.34 -22.80 17.72
C ALA A 391 -21.86 -23.27 17.90
N VAL A 392 -20.87 -22.61 17.27
CA VAL A 392 -19.43 -22.95 17.38
C VAL A 392 -18.68 -21.85 18.15
N LEU A 393 -19.36 -20.81 18.58
CA LEU A 393 -18.93 -19.79 19.54
C LEU A 393 -19.37 -20.20 20.94
#